data_3b5e0b058b6dc8b8709a1df0d2f06cd2
#
_entry.id   3b5e0b058b6dc8b8709a1df0d2f06cd2
#
_cell.length_a   1.000
_cell.length_b   1.000
_cell.length_c   1.000
_cell.angle_alpha   90.00
_cell.angle_beta   90.00
_cell.angle_gamma   90.00
#
_symmetry.space_group_name_H-M   'P 1'
#
loop_
_entity.id
_entity.type
_entity.pdbx_description
1 polymer ?
#
loop_
_entity_poly.entity_id
_entity_poly.type
_entity_poly.pdbx_seq_one_letter_code
_entity_poly.pdbx_strand_id
1 'polypeptide(L)'
;AAHAAVEAMRKAFGIKENKGLSPLAPPENPEPPAPTLLELDLETGYEAYLITPMPLLEAKRIAVNIEDTHPLGRLFDIDIINADGVPVSRDAIGEKPRRCLVCDHEARYCMRMRWHTQEEIWAKINEMVDSYVEAHKS
;
A
#
# COMPACT_ATOMS: atom_id res chain seq x y z
N ALA A 1 -4.83 -8.13 -5.79
CA ALA A 1 -3.70 -7.35 -5.25
C ALA A 1 -4.13 -6.40 -4.15
N ALA A 2 -5.23 -5.67 -4.32
CA ALA A 2 -5.70 -4.71 -3.32
C ALA A 2 -5.99 -5.35 -1.95
N HIS A 3 -6.65 -6.49 -1.92
CA HIS A 3 -6.93 -7.20 -0.66
C HIS A 3 -5.65 -7.67 0.04
N ALA A 4 -4.65 -8.12 -0.71
CA ALA A 4 -3.36 -8.51 -0.16
C ALA A 4 -2.62 -7.32 0.44
N ALA A 5 -2.69 -6.15 -0.20
CA ALA A 5 -2.10 -4.92 0.31
C ALA A 5 -2.75 -4.50 1.63
N VAL A 6 -4.08 -4.53 1.69
CA VAL A 6 -4.83 -4.18 2.89
C VAL A 6 -4.49 -5.12 4.04
N GLU A 7 -4.42 -6.42 3.78
CA GLU A 7 -4.07 -7.41 4.79
C GLU A 7 -2.64 -7.20 5.32
N ALA A 8 -1.70 -6.92 4.42
CA ALA A 8 -0.32 -6.62 4.81
C ALA A 8 -0.25 -5.36 5.69
N MET A 9 -1.02 -4.33 5.35
CA MET A 9 -1.09 -3.11 6.15
C MET A 9 -1.73 -3.34 7.51
N ARG A 10 -2.79 -4.14 7.60
CA ARG A 10 -3.41 -4.48 8.90
C ARG A 10 -2.39 -5.12 9.84
N LYS A 11 -1.61 -6.06 9.33
CA LYS A 11 -0.57 -6.72 10.14
C LYS A 11 0.54 -5.77 10.54
N ALA A 12 1.05 -5.00 9.59
CA ALA A 12 2.19 -4.12 9.81
C ALA A 12 1.88 -2.96 10.75
N PHE A 13 0.67 -2.40 10.68
CA PHE A 13 0.25 -1.27 11.49
C PHE A 13 -0.56 -1.68 12.75
N GLY A 14 -0.72 -2.98 12.98
CA GLY A 14 -1.39 -3.48 14.19
C GLY A 14 -2.87 -3.15 14.27
N ILE A 15 -3.56 -3.10 13.15
CA ILE A 15 -4.99 -2.77 13.12
C ILE A 15 -5.82 -3.99 13.45
N LYS A 16 -6.64 -3.88 14.49
CA LYS A 16 -7.61 -4.90 14.82
C LYS A 16 -8.86 -4.70 13.97
N GLU A 17 -9.51 -5.80 13.58
CA GLU A 17 -10.80 -5.71 12.90
C GLU A 17 -11.80 -4.96 13.78
N ASN A 18 -12.33 -3.86 13.25
CA ASN A 18 -13.37 -3.11 13.92
C ASN A 18 -14.72 -3.78 13.65
N LYS A 19 -15.00 -4.83 14.41
CA LYS A 19 -16.36 -5.37 14.42
C LYS A 19 -17.20 -4.57 15.40
N GLY A 20 -18.06 -3.72 14.87
CA GLY A 20 -19.14 -3.15 15.65
C GLY A 20 -18.87 -1.84 16.36
N LEU A 21 -17.95 -1.01 15.86
CA LEU A 21 -17.85 0.35 16.36
C LEU A 21 -19.04 1.16 15.86
N SER A 22 -19.96 1.41 16.77
CA SER A 22 -21.02 2.39 16.54
C SER A 22 -20.38 3.78 16.49
N PRO A 23 -20.61 4.57 15.41
CA PRO A 23 -20.02 5.92 15.31
C PRO A 23 -20.67 6.93 16.26
N LEU A 24 -21.53 6.52 17.17
CA LEU A 24 -22.45 7.41 17.87
C LEU A 24 -22.12 7.70 19.32
N ALA A 25 -21.05 7.16 19.87
CA ALA A 25 -20.66 7.46 21.26
C ALA A 25 -19.21 7.94 21.33
N PRO A 26 -18.98 9.27 21.52
CA PRO A 26 -17.63 9.70 21.86
C PRO A 26 -17.24 9.05 23.19
N PRO A 27 -16.06 8.44 23.29
CA PRO A 27 -15.61 7.88 24.55
C PRO A 27 -15.44 8.98 25.58
N GLU A 28 -15.89 8.72 26.81
CA GLU A 28 -15.79 9.67 27.93
C GLU A 28 -14.34 10.03 28.27
N ASN A 29 -13.40 9.17 27.93
CA ASN A 29 -11.97 9.43 28.01
C ASN A 29 -11.38 9.27 26.61
N PRO A 30 -10.92 10.37 25.98
CA PRO A 30 -10.28 10.23 24.67
C PRO A 30 -8.97 9.48 24.83
N GLU A 31 -9.01 8.20 24.48
CA GLU A 31 -7.77 7.45 24.25
C GLU A 31 -7.07 8.03 23.02
N PRO A 32 -5.72 7.94 22.92
CA PRO A 32 -5.05 8.33 21.69
C PRO A 32 -5.70 7.60 20.52
N PRO A 33 -5.93 8.30 19.38
CA PRO A 33 -6.67 7.70 18.28
C PRO A 33 -6.04 6.38 17.84
N ALA A 34 -6.82 5.32 17.93
CA ALA A 34 -6.41 4.03 17.39
C ALA A 34 -6.30 4.13 15.86
N PRO A 35 -5.40 3.37 15.22
CA PRO A 35 -5.36 3.33 13.76
C PRO A 35 -6.73 2.95 13.20
N THR A 36 -7.21 3.72 12.23
CA THR A 36 -8.50 3.50 11.59
C THR A 36 -8.29 3.20 10.12
N LEU A 37 -8.88 2.11 9.65
CA LEU A 37 -8.84 1.72 8.26
C LEU A 37 -10.19 1.90 7.62
N LEU A 38 -10.24 2.64 6.51
CA LEU A 38 -11.43 2.82 5.68
C LEU A 38 -11.17 2.18 4.31
N GLU A 39 -12.05 1.28 3.91
CA GLU A 39 -11.98 0.61 2.62
C GLU A 39 -13.12 1.06 1.72
N LEU A 40 -12.83 1.40 0.46
CA LEU A 40 -13.80 1.82 -0.53
C LEU A 40 -13.69 0.93 -1.77
N ASP A 41 -14.78 0.25 -2.11
CA ASP A 41 -14.88 -0.54 -3.33
C ASP A 41 -15.68 0.26 -4.35
N LEU A 42 -14.95 0.96 -5.23
CA LEU A 42 -15.53 1.87 -6.20
C LEU A 42 -15.51 1.27 -7.61
N GLU A 43 -16.36 1.76 -8.50
CA GLU A 43 -16.35 1.36 -9.91
C GLU A 43 -15.00 1.66 -10.58
N THR A 44 -14.33 2.71 -10.13
CA THR A 44 -13.01 3.12 -10.65
C THR A 44 -11.85 2.31 -10.07
N GLY A 45 -12.09 1.50 -9.03
CA GLY A 45 -11.08 0.69 -8.38
C GLY A 45 -11.30 0.58 -6.88
N TYR A 46 -10.44 -0.20 -6.25
CA TYR A 46 -10.46 -0.39 -4.80
C TYR A 46 -9.47 0.58 -4.15
N GLU A 47 -9.93 1.32 -3.16
CA GLU A 47 -9.11 2.25 -2.39
C GLU A 47 -9.20 1.93 -0.90
N ALA A 48 -8.12 2.12 -0.17
CA ALA A 48 -8.10 1.97 1.28
C ALA A 48 -7.32 3.13 1.89
N TYR A 49 -7.81 3.66 2.98
CA TYR A 49 -7.22 4.78 3.71
C TYR A 49 -6.95 4.37 5.15
N LEU A 50 -5.71 4.51 5.58
CA LEU A 50 -5.32 4.25 6.95
C LEU A 50 -4.93 5.56 7.64
N ILE A 51 -5.64 5.86 8.72
CA ILE A 51 -5.31 7.00 9.58
C ILE A 51 -4.62 6.46 10.81
N THR A 52 -3.40 6.90 11.07
CA THR A 52 -2.59 6.41 12.19
C THR A 52 -1.84 7.56 12.85
N PRO A 53 -1.68 7.56 14.19
CA PRO A 53 -0.85 8.52 14.89
C PRO A 53 0.65 8.23 14.80
N MET A 54 1.03 7.16 14.10
CA MET A 54 2.43 6.78 13.93
C MET A 54 3.26 7.91 13.30
N PRO A 55 4.51 8.13 13.75
CA PRO A 55 5.39 9.11 13.11
C PRO A 55 5.52 8.88 11.61
N LEU A 56 5.49 9.97 10.86
CA LEU A 56 5.41 9.95 9.39
C LEU A 56 6.50 9.12 8.72
N LEU A 57 7.76 9.30 9.13
CA LEU A 57 8.88 8.58 8.51
C LEU A 57 8.88 7.10 8.88
N GLU A 58 8.42 6.77 10.09
CA GLU A 58 8.28 5.38 10.51
C GLU A 58 7.20 4.68 9.67
N ALA A 59 6.06 5.34 9.46
CA ALA A 59 5.00 4.83 8.58
C ALA A 59 5.51 4.62 7.16
N LYS A 60 6.32 5.55 6.64
CA LYS A 60 6.92 5.42 5.31
C LYS A 60 7.86 4.22 5.21
N ARG A 61 8.69 3.98 6.23
CA ARG A 61 9.58 2.81 6.26
C ARG A 61 8.79 1.50 6.23
N ILE A 62 7.71 1.43 6.98
CA ILE A 62 6.84 0.25 6.99
C ILE A 62 6.21 0.03 5.61
N ALA A 63 5.68 1.08 4.99
CA ALA A 63 5.07 1.01 3.67
C ALA A 63 6.07 0.55 2.60
N VAL A 64 7.27 1.12 2.59
CA VAL A 64 8.34 0.73 1.66
C VAL A 64 8.74 -0.73 1.89
N ASN A 65 8.85 -1.15 3.14
CA ASN A 65 9.18 -2.54 3.45
C ASN A 65 8.12 -3.50 2.90
N ILE A 66 6.85 -3.17 3.02
CA ILE A 66 5.76 -3.98 2.44
C ILE A 66 5.90 -4.05 0.92
N GLU A 67 6.09 -2.91 0.27
CA GLU A 67 6.23 -2.84 -1.19
C GLU A 67 7.44 -3.63 -1.69
N ASP A 68 8.53 -3.65 -0.94
CA ASP A 68 9.77 -4.31 -1.33
C ASP A 68 9.83 -5.79 -0.98
N THR A 69 9.13 -6.23 0.05
CA THR A 69 9.24 -7.61 0.56
C THR A 69 8.04 -8.50 0.30
N HIS A 70 6.85 -7.91 0.16
CA HIS A 70 5.66 -8.72 -0.13
C HIS A 70 5.74 -9.30 -1.55
N PRO A 71 5.30 -10.55 -1.78
CA PRO A 71 5.31 -11.15 -3.12
C PRO A 71 4.60 -10.31 -4.19
N LEU A 72 3.55 -9.59 -3.83
CA LEU A 72 2.84 -8.68 -4.72
C LEU A 72 3.17 -7.20 -4.48
N GLY A 73 4.19 -6.92 -3.67
CA GLY A 73 4.51 -5.56 -3.23
C GLY A 73 4.77 -4.59 -4.36
N ARG A 74 5.30 -5.06 -5.47
CA ARG A 74 5.55 -4.21 -6.65
C ARG A 74 4.26 -3.72 -7.32
N LEU A 75 3.14 -4.39 -7.05
CA LEU A 75 1.82 -3.99 -7.55
C LEU A 75 1.10 -3.05 -6.57
N PHE A 76 1.65 -2.88 -5.37
CA PHE A 76 1.06 -2.01 -4.36
C PHE A 76 1.48 -0.57 -4.59
N ASP A 77 0.55 0.34 -4.36
CA ASP A 77 0.81 1.78 -4.39
C ASP A 77 0.36 2.34 -3.04
N ILE A 78 1.31 2.41 -2.11
CA ILE A 78 1.05 2.83 -0.74
C ILE A 78 1.65 4.22 -0.54
N ASP A 79 0.79 5.23 -0.52
CA ASP A 79 1.19 6.62 -0.30
C ASP A 79 1.07 6.97 1.18
N ILE A 80 2.13 7.53 1.74
CA ILE A 80 2.13 8.11 3.09
C ILE A 80 2.01 9.61 2.93
N ILE A 81 0.93 10.17 3.46
CA ILE A 81 0.57 11.56 3.29
C ILE A 81 0.58 12.25 4.65
N ASN A 82 1.23 13.42 4.74
CA ASN A 82 1.27 14.18 5.98
C ASN A 82 -0.06 14.94 6.22
N ALA A 83 -0.15 15.62 7.36
CA ALA A 83 -1.37 16.36 7.73
C ALA A 83 -1.73 17.49 6.75
N ASP A 84 -0.77 17.97 5.97
CA ASP A 84 -0.97 19.01 4.95
C ASP A 84 -1.35 18.43 3.59
N GLY A 85 -1.51 17.12 3.49
CA GLY A 85 -1.87 16.43 2.23
C GLY A 85 -0.69 16.21 1.28
N VAL A 86 0.55 16.35 1.76
CA VAL A 86 1.74 16.18 0.93
C VAL A 86 2.28 14.76 1.07
N PRO A 87 2.46 14.03 -0.05
CA PRO A 87 3.04 12.69 -0.02
C PRO A 87 4.52 12.71 0.39
N VAL A 88 4.93 11.69 1.14
CA VAL A 88 6.33 11.50 1.52
C VAL A 88 7.01 10.61 0.48
N SER A 89 8.15 11.07 -0.05
CA SER A 89 8.91 10.29 -1.03
C SER A 89 9.85 9.28 -0.35
N ARG A 90 10.30 8.29 -1.11
CA ARG A 90 11.31 7.33 -0.64
C ARG A 90 12.62 8.00 -0.25
N ASP A 91 12.96 9.12 -0.89
CA ASP A 91 14.14 9.93 -0.55
C ASP A 91 14.15 10.36 0.91
N ALA A 92 12.98 10.65 1.48
CA ALA A 92 12.87 11.13 2.85
C ALA A 92 13.41 10.13 3.89
N ILE A 93 13.47 8.85 3.53
CA ILE A 93 14.02 7.78 4.39
C ILE A 93 15.30 7.18 3.81
N GLY A 94 15.89 7.82 2.80
CA GLY A 94 17.14 7.35 2.18
C GLY A 94 16.97 6.15 1.27
N GLU A 95 15.76 5.86 0.83
CA GLU A 95 15.50 4.74 -0.08
C GLU A 95 15.56 5.18 -1.54
N LYS A 96 15.93 4.25 -2.40
CA LYS A 96 15.99 4.48 -3.85
C LYS A 96 14.58 4.50 -4.45
N PRO A 97 14.38 5.22 -5.57
CA PRO A 97 13.12 5.17 -6.31
C PRO A 97 12.74 3.74 -6.72
N ARG A 98 11.43 3.50 -6.88
CA ARG A 98 10.93 2.18 -7.27
C ARG A 98 11.48 1.77 -8.64
N ARG A 99 11.76 0.48 -8.76
CA ARG A 99 12.17 -0.11 -10.02
C ARG A 99 10.98 -0.47 -10.88
N CYS A 100 11.19 -0.47 -12.20
CA CYS A 100 10.18 -0.90 -13.14
C CYS A 100 9.77 -2.35 -12.88
N LEU A 101 8.49 -2.65 -13.07
CA LEU A 101 7.95 -3.99 -12.89
C LEU A 101 8.53 -4.99 -13.89
N VAL A 102 8.85 -4.54 -15.10
CA VAL A 102 9.27 -5.38 -16.22
C VAL A 102 10.79 -5.43 -16.37
N CYS A 103 11.50 -4.37 -16.01
CA CYS A 103 12.96 -4.29 -16.17
C CYS A 103 13.64 -3.68 -14.93
N ASP A 104 14.96 -3.47 -14.97
CA ASP A 104 15.72 -2.98 -13.83
C ASP A 104 15.92 -1.47 -13.80
N HIS A 105 15.29 -0.73 -14.71
CA HIS A 105 15.34 0.73 -14.72
C HIS A 105 14.37 1.29 -13.68
N GLU A 106 14.53 2.57 -13.35
CA GLU A 106 13.55 3.24 -12.50
C GLU A 106 12.18 3.23 -13.15
N ALA A 107 11.14 2.91 -12.37
CA ALA A 107 9.76 2.83 -12.86
C ALA A 107 9.33 4.11 -13.55
N ARG A 108 9.68 5.25 -12.97
CA ARG A 108 9.36 6.58 -13.49
C ARG A 108 9.94 6.83 -14.89
N TYR A 109 11.14 6.32 -15.15
CA TYR A 109 11.79 6.40 -16.45
C TYR A 109 10.99 5.61 -17.52
N CYS A 110 10.68 4.36 -17.21
CA CYS A 110 9.90 3.50 -18.12
C CYS A 110 8.51 4.05 -18.41
N MET A 111 7.88 4.65 -17.40
CA MET A 111 6.57 5.28 -17.56
C MET A 111 6.64 6.52 -18.48
N ARG A 112 7.65 7.37 -18.28
CA ARG A 112 7.84 8.58 -19.09
C ARG A 112 8.17 8.26 -20.53
N MET A 113 9.04 7.28 -20.76
CA MET A 113 9.50 6.89 -22.09
C MET A 113 8.56 5.90 -22.78
N ARG A 114 7.55 5.41 -22.09
CA ARG A 114 6.67 4.35 -22.56
C ARG A 114 7.47 3.17 -23.13
N TRP A 115 8.48 2.77 -22.34
CA TRP A 115 9.45 1.75 -22.74
C TRP A 115 8.86 0.37 -22.94
N HIS A 116 7.79 0.06 -22.23
CA HIS A 116 7.10 -1.22 -22.29
C HIS A 116 5.70 -1.04 -22.84
N THR A 117 5.24 -2.02 -23.62
CA THR A 117 3.87 -2.04 -24.08
C THR A 117 2.94 -2.38 -22.92
N GLN A 118 1.68 -2.00 -23.06
CA GLN A 118 0.67 -2.34 -22.06
C GLN A 118 0.52 -3.86 -21.92
N GLU A 119 0.67 -4.59 -23.03
CA GLU A 119 0.64 -6.05 -23.05
C GLU A 119 1.76 -6.67 -22.23
N GLU A 120 2.99 -6.13 -22.34
CA GLU A 120 4.13 -6.58 -21.52
C GLU A 120 3.89 -6.36 -20.04
N ILE A 121 3.34 -5.22 -19.67
CA ILE A 121 3.02 -4.88 -18.29
C ILE A 121 1.96 -5.83 -17.75
N TRP A 122 0.88 -6.04 -18.49
CA TRP A 122 -0.20 -6.95 -18.11
C TRP A 122 0.27 -8.40 -17.99
N ALA A 123 1.14 -8.84 -18.89
CA ALA A 123 1.71 -10.18 -18.81
C ALA A 123 2.50 -10.37 -17.51
N LYS A 124 3.28 -9.38 -17.13
CA LYS A 124 4.04 -9.42 -15.86
C LYS A 124 3.13 -9.41 -14.64
N ILE A 125 2.11 -8.58 -14.64
CA ILE A 125 1.13 -8.54 -13.55
C ILE A 125 0.43 -9.89 -13.40
N ASN A 126 -0.02 -10.47 -14.51
CA ASN A 126 -0.70 -11.77 -14.50
C ASN A 126 0.21 -12.87 -13.98
N GLU A 127 1.46 -12.89 -14.41
CA GLU A 127 2.46 -13.84 -13.92
C GLU A 127 2.62 -13.74 -12.39
N MET A 128 2.75 -12.53 -11.87
CA MET A 128 2.92 -12.29 -10.44
C MET A 128 1.68 -12.72 -9.64
N VAL A 129 0.50 -12.37 -10.12
CA VAL A 129 -0.76 -12.74 -9.44
C VAL A 129 -0.98 -14.24 -9.49
N ASP A 130 -0.76 -14.88 -10.63
CA ASP A 130 -0.93 -16.33 -10.76
C ASP A 130 0.04 -17.09 -9.86
N SER A 131 1.29 -16.65 -9.79
CA SER A 131 2.29 -17.24 -8.90
C SER A 131 1.90 -17.11 -7.44
N TYR A 132 1.37 -15.95 -7.06
CA TYR A 132 0.92 -15.70 -5.70
C TYR A 132 -0.26 -16.58 -5.33
N VAL A 133 -1.26 -16.68 -6.21
CA VAL A 133 -2.44 -17.52 -5.99
C VAL A 133 -2.04 -18.99 -5.86
N GLU A 134 -1.15 -19.46 -6.71
CA GLU A 134 -0.65 -20.82 -6.67
C GLU A 134 0.06 -21.14 -5.34
N ALA A 135 0.90 -20.23 -4.88
CA ALA A 135 1.65 -20.38 -3.62
C ALA A 135 0.74 -20.36 -2.39
N HIS A 136 -0.44 -19.77 -2.48
CA HIS A 136 -1.39 -19.61 -1.36
C HIS A 136 -2.63 -20.49 -1.49
N LYS A 137 -2.64 -21.42 -2.43
CA LYS A 137 -3.67 -22.46 -2.48
C LYS A 137 -3.47 -23.41 -1.30
N SER A 138 -4.47 -23.49 -0.49
CA SER A 138 -4.54 -24.46 0.60
C SER A 138 -5.09 -25.80 0.13
#